data_30bd5e8911073d9250012125952e9ccf
#
_entry.id   30bd5e8911073d9250012125952e9ccf
#
_cell.length_a   1.000
_cell.length_b   1.000
_cell.length_c   1.000
_cell.angle_alpha   90.00
_cell.angle_beta   90.00
_cell.angle_gamma   90.00
#
_symmetry.space_group_name_H-M   'P 1'
#
loop_
_entity.id
_entity.type
_entity.pdbx_description
1 polymer ?
#
loop_
_entity_poly.entity_id
_entity_poly.type
_entity_poly.pdbx_seq_one_letter_code
_entity_poly.pdbx_strand_id
1 'polypeptide(L)'
;MLFHVTWVFIDNTEEGQRRSLDLFAAWQPPPGADFKGFYGSTDGSGGIAIIEVDSAQTLARTVAPWTPWLNFEVTPIIPIEESTAIAHEAADFRDSVA
;
A
#
# COMPACT_ATOMS: atom_id res chain seq x y z
N MET A 1 9.53 2.01 -7.42
CA MET A 1 8.21 2.64 -7.25
C MET A 1 7.76 2.45 -5.82
N LEU A 2 7.40 3.52 -5.15
CA LEU A 2 7.00 3.49 -3.75
C LEU A 2 5.48 3.62 -3.63
N PHE A 3 4.86 2.73 -2.84
CA PHE A 3 3.42 2.71 -2.65
C PHE A 3 3.04 2.75 -1.18
N HIS A 4 1.98 3.49 -0.91
CA HIS A 4 1.24 3.44 0.34
C HIS A 4 0.06 2.50 0.12
N VAL A 5 -0.02 1.45 0.90
CA VAL A 5 -1.05 0.42 0.78
C VAL A 5 -1.79 0.32 2.10
N THR A 6 -3.09 0.49 2.06
CA THR A 6 -3.95 0.22 3.22
C THR A 6 -4.86 -0.95 2.90
N TRP A 7 -5.27 -1.67 3.93
CA TRP A 7 -6.24 -2.75 3.78
C TRP A 7 -7.21 -2.77 4.95
N VAL A 8 -8.43 -3.18 4.65
CA VAL A 8 -9.46 -3.45 5.67
C VAL A 8 -10.13 -4.78 5.35
N PHE A 9 -10.53 -5.51 6.38
CA PHE A 9 -11.32 -6.72 6.18
C PHE A 9 -12.68 -6.36 5.56
N ILE A 10 -13.09 -7.10 4.53
CA ILE A 10 -14.41 -6.96 3.90
C ILE A 10 -15.48 -7.38 4.91
N ASP A 11 -15.34 -8.60 5.46
CA ASP A 11 -16.13 -9.11 6.56
C ASP A 11 -15.16 -9.52 7.66
N ASN A 12 -15.18 -8.81 8.78
CA ASN A 12 -14.22 -9.07 9.86
C ASN A 12 -14.70 -10.23 10.74
N THR A 13 -14.71 -11.43 10.16
CA THR A 13 -15.10 -12.67 10.83
C THR A 13 -13.90 -13.37 11.44
N GLU A 14 -14.14 -14.17 12.47
CA GLU A 14 -13.09 -14.99 13.07
C GLU A 14 -12.44 -15.94 12.05
N GLU A 15 -13.26 -16.58 11.20
CA GLU A 15 -12.77 -17.49 10.16
C GLU A 15 -11.88 -16.79 9.16
N GLY A 16 -12.29 -15.63 8.67
CA GLY A 16 -11.50 -14.82 7.73
C GLY A 16 -10.20 -14.36 8.33
N GLN A 17 -10.20 -13.93 9.59
CA GLN A 17 -8.97 -13.54 10.29
C GLN A 17 -8.01 -14.72 10.43
N ARG A 18 -8.50 -15.89 10.84
CA ARG A 18 -7.66 -17.10 10.98
C ARG A 18 -7.03 -17.49 9.65
N ARG A 19 -7.81 -17.48 8.59
CA ARG A 19 -7.30 -17.82 7.25
C ARG A 19 -6.22 -16.83 6.78
N SER A 20 -6.45 -15.55 7.00
CA SER A 20 -5.50 -14.50 6.68
C SER A 20 -4.18 -14.67 7.44
N LEU A 21 -4.25 -15.00 8.73
CA LEU A 21 -3.07 -15.26 9.56
C LEU A 21 -2.31 -16.51 9.12
N ASP A 22 -3.02 -17.58 8.76
CA ASP A 22 -2.40 -18.81 8.27
C ASP A 22 -1.63 -18.57 6.97
N LEU A 23 -2.21 -17.78 6.06
CA LEU A 23 -1.55 -17.38 4.83
C LEU A 23 -0.30 -16.55 5.11
N PHE A 24 -0.41 -15.59 6.03
CA PHE A 24 0.71 -14.73 6.40
C PHE A 24 1.87 -15.53 6.99
N ALA A 25 1.58 -16.52 7.83
CA ALA A 25 2.60 -17.37 8.43
C ALA A 25 3.39 -18.18 7.39
N ALA A 26 2.75 -18.54 6.28
CA ALA A 26 3.36 -19.33 5.20
C ALA A 26 3.97 -18.46 4.08
N TRP A 27 3.78 -17.15 4.14
CA TRP A 27 4.08 -16.24 3.04
C TRP A 27 5.47 -15.62 3.15
N GLN A 28 6.07 -15.41 1.99
CA GLN A 28 7.27 -14.59 1.81
C GLN A 28 6.95 -13.50 0.79
N PRO A 29 7.39 -12.25 1.00
CA PRO A 29 7.27 -11.22 -0.03
C PRO A 29 7.89 -11.68 -1.35
N PRO A 30 7.25 -11.40 -2.49
CA PRO A 30 7.85 -11.75 -3.78
C PRO A 30 9.16 -11.00 -3.99
N PRO A 31 10.09 -11.57 -4.80
CA PRO A 31 11.28 -10.83 -5.20
C PRO A 31 10.92 -9.48 -5.82
N GLY A 32 11.64 -8.43 -5.44
CA GLY A 32 11.37 -7.07 -5.90
C GLY A 32 10.43 -6.26 -5.02
N ALA A 33 9.86 -6.86 -3.97
CA ALA A 33 9.07 -6.14 -2.97
C ALA A 33 9.90 -5.95 -1.70
N ASP A 34 10.03 -4.69 -1.27
CA ASP A 34 10.76 -4.30 -0.06
C ASP A 34 9.83 -3.48 0.84
N PHE A 35 9.48 -4.03 1.99
CA PHE A 35 8.60 -3.37 2.95
C PHE A 35 9.39 -2.38 3.78
N LYS A 36 9.10 -1.09 3.59
CA LYS A 36 9.70 0.02 4.37
C LYS A 36 8.94 0.28 5.67
N GLY A 37 7.66 -0.06 5.70
CA GLY A 37 6.82 0.01 6.89
C GLY A 37 5.69 -1.01 6.77
N PHE A 38 5.27 -1.59 7.90
CA PHE A 38 4.25 -2.62 7.90
C PHE A 38 3.58 -2.63 9.28
N TYR A 39 2.34 -2.17 9.35
CA TYR A 39 1.67 -1.92 10.62
C TYR A 39 0.22 -2.39 10.59
N GLY A 40 -0.24 -3.00 11.67
CA GLY A 40 -1.65 -3.30 11.87
C GLY A 40 -2.38 -2.12 12.53
N SER A 41 -3.65 -1.93 12.18
CA SER A 41 -4.51 -0.98 12.88
C SER A 41 -4.80 -1.48 14.30
N THR A 42 -4.80 -0.58 15.28
CA THR A 42 -4.97 -0.96 16.68
C THR A 42 -6.34 -1.56 17.00
N ASP A 43 -7.34 -1.25 16.18
CA ASP A 43 -8.70 -1.79 16.31
C ASP A 43 -8.90 -3.15 15.61
N GLY A 44 -7.86 -3.69 14.96
CA GLY A 44 -7.93 -4.98 14.27
C GLY A 44 -8.66 -4.94 12.92
N SER A 45 -9.03 -3.77 12.41
CA SER A 45 -9.80 -3.65 11.16
C SER A 45 -8.97 -3.88 9.90
N GLY A 46 -7.66 -3.72 9.98
CA GLY A 46 -6.78 -3.82 8.83
C GLY A 46 -5.38 -3.35 9.14
N GLY A 47 -4.76 -2.65 8.21
CA GLY A 47 -3.41 -2.14 8.40
C GLY A 47 -2.93 -1.25 7.28
N ILE A 48 -1.64 -0.94 7.32
CA ILE A 48 -0.95 -0.05 6.39
C ILE A 48 0.45 -0.57 6.11
N ALA A 49 0.89 -0.44 4.86
CA ALA A 49 2.27 -0.74 4.48
C ALA A 49 2.81 0.34 3.56
N ILE A 50 4.11 0.58 3.67
CA ILE A 50 4.88 1.35 2.70
C ILE A 50 5.79 0.36 2.01
N ILE A 51 5.64 0.20 0.69
CA ILE A 51 6.31 -0.87 -0.06
C ILE A 51 7.03 -0.26 -1.26
N GLU A 52 8.34 -0.52 -1.35
CA GLU A 52 9.11 -0.25 -2.55
C GLU A 52 9.04 -1.48 -3.44
N VAL A 53 8.63 -1.31 -4.69
CA VAL A 53 8.52 -2.43 -5.66
C VAL A 53 9.19 -2.07 -6.96
N ASP A 54 9.68 -3.09 -7.67
CA ASP A 54 10.30 -2.94 -8.98
C ASP A 54 9.29 -2.73 -10.11
N SER A 55 8.03 -3.14 -9.89
CA SER A 55 6.97 -2.99 -10.90
C SER A 55 5.59 -3.06 -10.26
N ALA A 56 4.57 -2.59 -10.98
CA ALA A 56 3.18 -2.72 -10.57
C ALA A 56 2.76 -4.18 -10.46
N GLN A 57 3.29 -5.05 -11.31
CA GLN A 57 3.02 -6.48 -11.29
C GLN A 57 3.51 -7.13 -9.99
N THR A 58 4.68 -6.72 -9.49
CA THR A 58 5.19 -7.19 -8.20
C THR A 58 4.26 -6.80 -7.06
N LEU A 59 3.74 -5.58 -7.08
CA LEU A 59 2.76 -5.14 -6.07
C LEU A 59 1.48 -5.98 -6.15
N ALA A 60 0.96 -6.23 -7.34
CA ALA A 60 -0.22 -7.06 -7.53
C ALA A 60 -0.01 -8.47 -6.95
N ARG A 61 1.16 -9.07 -7.20
CA ARG A 61 1.50 -10.38 -6.62
C ARG A 61 1.61 -10.34 -5.10
N THR A 62 2.05 -9.22 -4.55
CA THR A 62 2.21 -9.05 -3.10
C THR A 62 0.88 -9.12 -2.38
N VAL A 63 -0.17 -8.49 -2.92
CA VAL A 63 -1.48 -8.42 -2.27
C VAL A 63 -2.44 -9.53 -2.69
N ALA A 64 -2.21 -10.16 -3.83
CA ALA A 64 -3.13 -11.12 -4.45
C ALA A 64 -3.62 -12.24 -3.52
N PRO A 65 -2.77 -12.84 -2.64
CA PRO A 65 -3.25 -13.93 -1.77
C PRO A 65 -4.38 -13.53 -0.84
N TRP A 66 -4.51 -12.24 -0.50
CA TRP A 66 -5.50 -11.76 0.48
C TRP A 66 -6.71 -11.08 -0.13
N THR A 67 -6.77 -10.89 -1.45
CA THR A 67 -7.88 -10.18 -2.09
C THR A 67 -9.27 -10.76 -1.82
N PRO A 68 -9.47 -12.07 -1.53
CA PRO A 68 -10.78 -12.58 -1.14
C PRO A 68 -11.32 -12.02 0.18
N TRP A 69 -10.44 -11.59 1.09
CA TRP A 69 -10.84 -11.16 2.45
C TRP A 69 -10.59 -9.70 2.74
N LEU A 70 -9.73 -9.05 1.96
CA LEU A 70 -9.29 -7.68 2.23
C LEU A 70 -9.61 -6.77 1.06
N ASN A 71 -10.07 -5.55 1.38
CA ASN A 71 -10.08 -4.44 0.44
C ASN A 71 -8.77 -3.68 0.59
N PHE A 72 -8.09 -3.46 -0.53
CA PHE A 72 -6.84 -2.72 -0.59
C PHE A 72 -7.06 -1.35 -1.24
N GLU A 73 -6.45 -0.32 -0.67
CA GLU A 73 -6.25 0.96 -1.33
C GLU A 73 -4.76 1.14 -1.58
N VAL A 74 -4.41 1.42 -2.82
CA VAL A 74 -3.01 1.51 -3.28
C VAL A 74 -2.79 2.90 -3.84
N THR A 75 -1.85 3.64 -3.24
CA THR A 75 -1.51 5.01 -3.65
C THR A 75 -0.02 5.07 -3.97
N PRO A 76 0.36 5.40 -5.23
CA PRO A 76 1.75 5.73 -5.52
C PRO A 76 2.14 6.98 -4.74
N ILE A 77 3.31 6.96 -4.13
CA ILE A 77 3.82 8.08 -3.35
C ILE A 77 5.23 8.45 -3.78
N ILE A 78 5.59 9.69 -3.53
CA ILE A 78 6.93 10.23 -3.77
C ILE A 78 7.41 10.94 -2.51
N PRO A 79 8.72 11.15 -2.34
CA PRO A 79 9.23 11.95 -1.22
C PRO A 79 8.61 13.34 -1.20
N ILE A 80 8.40 13.88 0.01
CA ILE A 80 7.72 15.17 0.18
C ILE A 80 8.47 16.31 -0.54
N GLU A 81 9.79 16.25 -0.61
CA GLU A 81 10.61 17.25 -1.30
C GLU A 81 10.29 17.30 -2.79
N GLU A 82 10.08 16.16 -3.42
CA GLU A 82 9.69 16.08 -4.82
C GLU A 82 8.27 16.61 -5.03
N SER A 83 7.35 16.24 -4.14
CA SER A 83 5.97 16.73 -4.15
C SER A 83 5.91 18.25 -4.02
N THR A 84 6.71 18.81 -3.10
CA THR A 84 6.81 20.25 -2.86
C THR A 84 7.36 20.97 -4.11
N ALA A 85 8.39 20.42 -4.73
CA ALA A 85 8.96 21.00 -5.96
C ALA A 85 7.93 21.04 -7.10
N ILE A 86 7.16 19.97 -7.26
CA ILE A 86 6.07 19.91 -8.27
C ILE A 86 4.98 20.95 -7.95
N ALA A 87 4.66 21.13 -6.67
CA ALA A 87 3.69 22.15 -6.25
C ALA A 87 4.15 23.57 -6.60
N HIS A 88 5.45 23.86 -6.45
CA HIS A 88 6.03 25.15 -6.85
C HIS A 88 5.97 25.34 -8.38
N GLU A 89 6.29 24.32 -9.15
CA GLU A 89 6.14 24.36 -10.63
C GLU A 89 4.69 24.66 -11.01
N ALA A 90 3.74 24.03 -10.36
CA ALA A 90 2.32 24.25 -10.60
C ALA A 90 1.88 25.67 -10.25
N ALA A 91 2.38 26.21 -9.14
CA ALA A 91 2.12 27.60 -8.74
C ALA A 91 2.67 28.58 -9.78
N ASP A 92 3.91 28.37 -10.24
CA ASP A 92 4.53 29.21 -11.26
C ASP A 92 3.73 29.16 -12.58
N PHE A 93 3.24 27.98 -12.95
CA PHE A 93 2.38 27.84 -14.13
C PHE A 93 1.09 28.66 -13.97
N ARG A 94 0.42 28.53 -12.83
CA ARG A 94 -0.82 29.30 -12.59
C ARG A 94 -0.58 30.81 -12.63
N ASP A 95 0.54 31.28 -12.08
CA ASP A 95 0.91 32.68 -12.07
C ASP A 95 1.23 33.20 -13.49
N SER A 96 1.69 32.32 -14.40
CA SER A 96 1.98 32.69 -15.78
C SER A 96 0.73 32.89 -16.65
N VAL A 97 -0.41 32.43 -16.19
CA VAL A 97 -1.70 32.53 -16.90
C VAL A 97 -2.50 33.67 -16.27
N ALA A 98 -2.74 34.71 -17.04
CA ALA A 98 -3.46 35.89 -16.57
C ALA A 98 -4.97 35.61 -16.43
#